data_3ca37f4c1dc4d6e34a093054f63da4d7
#
_entry.id   3ca37f4c1dc4d6e34a093054f63da4d7
#
_cell.length_a   1.000
_cell.length_b   1.000
_cell.length_c   1.000
_cell.angle_alpha   90.00
_cell.angle_beta   90.00
_cell.angle_gamma   90.00
#
_symmetry.space_group_name_H-M   'P 1'
#
loop_
_entity.id
_entity.type
_entity.pdbx_description
1 polymer ?
#
loop_
_entity_poly.entity_id
_entity_poly.type
_entity_poly.pdbx_seq_one_letter_code
_entity_poly.pdbx_strand_id
1 'polypeptide(L)'
;MDLKAMIQSKVESRPPRIVVHGIHGVGKSYFASNAPEPIFLITEDGLTNIEVDHFPLAKSLDDVWQYMGAIIDQDHEYQTFVLDTLDWLEKLIFAKVCLDQGVESTEEIGWGKAYNFALKHWGKFLAGLDKIREKGIAIVLLAHNEIRPFNPPDNNSYDRYQIKLHRHAATMIEEWADAVLFANFKTFVSKDDTNKGKAVGSGERVLHSANKPAWRAKSRYSIPEEIPLEFGELMKAIKGETNNG
;
A
#
# COMPACT_ATOMS: atom_id res chain seq x y z
N MET A 1 -35.22 -23.41 5.00
CA MET A 1 -34.21 -22.47 4.46
C MET A 1 -33.79 -23.03 3.12
N ASP A 2 -33.95 -22.28 2.03
CA ASP A 2 -33.57 -22.79 0.69
C ASP A 2 -32.07 -22.54 0.48
N LEU A 3 -31.27 -23.61 0.33
CA LEU A 3 -29.82 -23.55 0.12
C LEU A 3 -29.47 -22.69 -1.12
N LYS A 4 -30.25 -22.77 -2.20
CA LYS A 4 -30.02 -22.01 -3.43
C LYS A 4 -30.11 -20.50 -3.21
N ALA A 5 -30.97 -20.02 -2.30
CA ALA A 5 -31.11 -18.61 -1.96
C ALA A 5 -29.93 -18.07 -1.13
N MET A 6 -29.13 -18.96 -0.53
CA MET A 6 -27.93 -18.62 0.26
C MET A 6 -26.65 -18.61 -0.59
N ILE A 7 -26.70 -19.15 -1.81
CA ILE A 7 -25.51 -19.27 -2.68
C ILE A 7 -25.43 -18.06 -3.60
N GLN A 8 -24.32 -17.32 -3.51
CA GLN A 8 -23.98 -16.25 -4.44
C GLN A 8 -23.07 -16.78 -5.53
N SER A 9 -23.52 -16.81 -6.76
CA SER A 9 -22.77 -17.29 -7.92
C SER A 9 -22.18 -16.19 -8.81
N LYS A 10 -22.50 -14.92 -8.54
CA LYS A 10 -21.96 -13.78 -9.27
C LYS A 10 -20.78 -13.18 -8.51
N VAL A 11 -19.66 -13.02 -9.21
CA VAL A 11 -18.54 -12.16 -8.74
C VAL A 11 -18.96 -10.71 -9.00
N GLU A 12 -19.29 -9.98 -7.95
CA GLU A 12 -19.48 -8.54 -8.05
C GLU A 12 -18.12 -7.88 -8.29
N SER A 13 -18.02 -7.08 -9.35
CA SER A 13 -16.87 -6.22 -9.55
C SER A 13 -16.88 -5.14 -8.47
N ARG A 14 -15.91 -5.20 -7.56
CA ARG A 14 -15.73 -4.19 -6.50
C ARG A 14 -14.52 -3.31 -6.80
N PRO A 15 -14.52 -2.05 -6.36
CA PRO A 15 -13.32 -1.20 -6.48
C PRO A 15 -12.08 -1.88 -5.90
N PRO A 16 -10.90 -1.74 -6.53
CA PRO A 16 -9.69 -2.44 -6.10
C PRO A 16 -9.12 -1.86 -4.79
N ARG A 17 -8.44 -2.71 -4.02
CA ARG A 17 -7.60 -2.35 -2.87
C ARG A 17 -6.15 -2.57 -3.26
N ILE A 18 -5.45 -1.49 -3.53
CA ILE A 18 -4.09 -1.49 -4.08
C ILE A 18 -3.13 -0.95 -3.01
N VAL A 19 -2.05 -1.66 -2.78
CA VAL A 19 -0.90 -1.18 -2.00
C VAL A 19 0.27 -1.01 -2.96
N VAL A 20 0.90 0.18 -2.95
CA VAL A 20 2.12 0.44 -3.72
C VAL A 20 3.24 0.79 -2.76
N HIS A 21 4.24 -0.07 -2.65
CA HIS A 21 5.43 0.22 -1.88
C HIS A 21 6.67 0.38 -2.76
N GLY A 22 7.62 1.20 -2.33
CA GLY A 22 8.83 1.44 -3.12
C GLY A 22 9.74 2.48 -2.47
N ILE A 23 10.90 2.67 -3.08
CA ILE A 23 11.91 3.61 -2.60
C ILE A 23 11.39 5.05 -2.59
N HIS A 24 12.03 5.91 -1.79
CA HIS A 24 11.76 7.33 -1.82
C HIS A 24 12.06 7.90 -3.21
N GLY A 25 11.20 8.84 -3.68
CA GLY A 25 11.40 9.51 -4.95
C GLY A 25 11.09 8.69 -6.20
N VAL A 26 10.61 7.44 -6.09
CA VAL A 26 10.23 6.63 -7.28
C VAL A 26 8.98 7.16 -7.98
N GLY A 27 8.20 8.02 -7.33
CA GLY A 27 7.02 8.66 -7.93
C GLY A 27 5.67 8.05 -7.49
N LYS A 28 5.58 7.45 -6.29
CA LYS A 28 4.35 6.85 -5.76
C LYS A 28 3.19 7.84 -5.68
N SER A 29 3.42 9.02 -5.09
CA SER A 29 2.39 10.06 -4.94
C SER A 29 1.94 10.58 -6.31
N TYR A 30 2.88 10.81 -7.24
CA TYR A 30 2.54 11.18 -8.63
C TYR A 30 1.77 10.09 -9.35
N PHE A 31 2.11 8.82 -9.17
CA PHE A 31 1.32 7.69 -9.70
C PHE A 31 -0.12 7.73 -9.19
N ALA A 32 -0.32 7.91 -7.88
CA ALA A 32 -1.64 7.94 -7.27
C ALA A 32 -2.45 9.20 -7.62
N SER A 33 -1.79 10.33 -7.90
CA SER A 33 -2.46 11.57 -8.32
C SER A 33 -3.13 11.47 -9.69
N ASN A 34 -2.72 10.52 -10.52
CA ASN A 34 -3.35 10.22 -11.81
C ASN A 34 -4.51 9.22 -11.73
N ALA A 35 -4.96 8.89 -10.52
CA ALA A 35 -6.18 8.10 -10.32
C ALA A 35 -7.44 8.92 -10.65
N PRO A 36 -8.57 8.28 -10.97
CA PRO A 36 -9.84 8.99 -11.15
C PRO A 36 -10.28 9.68 -9.85
N GLU A 37 -10.58 10.98 -9.93
CA GLU A 37 -11.07 11.83 -8.83
C GLU A 37 -10.46 11.46 -7.47
N PRO A 38 -9.12 11.63 -7.31
CA PRO A 38 -8.43 11.19 -6.10
C PRO A 38 -8.62 12.19 -4.96
N ILE A 39 -8.84 11.68 -3.75
CA ILE A 39 -8.74 12.42 -2.49
C ILE A 39 -7.63 11.83 -1.63
N PHE A 40 -6.67 12.65 -1.23
CA PHE A 40 -5.52 12.21 -0.43
C PHE A 40 -5.72 12.46 1.05
N LEU A 41 -5.47 11.43 1.85
CA LEU A 41 -5.20 11.53 3.26
C LEU A 41 -3.68 11.44 3.41
N ILE A 42 -3.06 12.56 3.80
CA ILE A 42 -1.61 12.65 3.93
C ILE A 42 -1.18 12.51 5.39
N THR A 43 -0.22 11.65 5.63
CA THR A 43 0.41 11.41 6.94
C THR A 43 1.87 11.89 6.96
N GLU A 44 2.43 12.21 5.80
CA GLU A 44 3.72 12.89 5.66
C GLU A 44 3.60 14.08 4.71
N ASP A 45 4.46 15.10 4.89
CA ASP A 45 4.48 16.29 4.05
C ASP A 45 5.28 16.00 2.76
N GLY A 46 4.59 15.57 1.71
CA GLY A 46 5.20 15.10 0.46
C GLY A 46 4.54 15.58 -0.84
N LEU A 47 3.43 16.34 -0.77
CA LEU A 47 2.66 16.75 -1.96
C LEU A 47 3.06 18.11 -2.55
N THR A 48 4.20 18.70 -2.19
CA THR A 48 4.59 20.07 -2.47
C THR A 48 4.48 20.53 -3.95
N ASN A 49 4.52 19.60 -4.91
CA ASN A 49 4.46 19.89 -6.34
C ASN A 49 3.40 19.03 -7.07
N ILE A 50 2.41 18.53 -6.36
CA ILE A 50 1.34 17.69 -6.93
C ILE A 50 0.01 18.37 -6.62
N GLU A 51 -0.67 18.86 -7.66
CA GLU A 51 -2.01 19.46 -7.54
C GLU A 51 -3.06 18.37 -7.45
N VAL A 52 -3.52 18.10 -6.25
CA VAL A 52 -4.60 17.12 -5.95
C VAL A 52 -5.40 17.58 -4.74
N ASP A 53 -6.64 17.17 -4.67
CA ASP A 53 -7.44 17.35 -3.46
C ASP A 53 -6.89 16.50 -2.33
N HIS A 54 -6.63 17.13 -1.19
CA HIS A 54 -6.11 16.45 -0.02
C HIS A 54 -6.64 17.04 1.29
N PHE A 55 -6.76 16.21 2.30
CA PHE A 55 -6.97 16.68 3.67
C PHE A 55 -5.70 17.36 4.20
N PRO A 56 -5.83 18.23 5.20
CA PRO A 56 -4.65 18.73 5.92
C PRO A 56 -3.78 17.56 6.43
N LEU A 57 -2.47 17.81 6.60
CA LEU A 57 -1.55 16.81 7.16
C LEU A 57 -2.08 16.26 8.49
N ALA A 58 -2.34 14.96 8.54
CA ALA A 58 -2.77 14.30 9.76
C ALA A 58 -1.64 14.28 10.79
N LYS A 59 -1.86 14.88 11.96
CA LYS A 59 -0.90 14.98 13.06
C LYS A 59 -1.20 13.98 14.17
N SER A 60 -2.37 13.37 14.14
CA SER A 60 -2.84 12.37 15.08
C SER A 60 -3.64 11.27 14.38
N LEU A 61 -3.81 10.14 15.04
CA LEU A 61 -4.71 9.09 14.55
C LEU A 61 -6.18 9.55 14.58
N ASP A 62 -6.53 10.48 15.47
CA ASP A 62 -7.89 11.02 15.55
C ASP A 62 -8.21 11.89 14.32
N ASP A 63 -7.22 12.63 13.75
CA ASP A 63 -7.38 13.33 12.46
C ASP A 63 -7.68 12.32 11.33
N VAL A 64 -6.97 11.20 11.31
CA VAL A 64 -7.21 10.13 10.32
C VAL A 64 -8.65 9.62 10.40
N TRP A 65 -9.16 9.39 11.63
CA TRP A 65 -10.55 8.97 11.83
C TRP A 65 -11.57 10.03 11.37
N GLN A 66 -11.29 11.28 11.64
CA GLN A 66 -12.14 12.39 11.22
C GLN A 66 -12.20 12.49 9.69
N TYR A 67 -11.07 12.42 8.98
CA TYR A 67 -11.01 12.52 7.52
C TYR A 67 -11.68 11.32 6.85
N MET A 68 -11.41 10.10 7.33
CA MET A 68 -12.11 8.91 6.84
C MET A 68 -13.62 8.98 7.09
N GLY A 69 -14.03 9.48 8.27
CA GLY A 69 -15.44 9.70 8.59
C GLY A 69 -16.10 10.67 7.62
N ALA A 70 -15.45 11.78 7.25
CA ALA A 70 -15.97 12.73 6.28
C ALA A 70 -16.24 12.07 4.91
N ILE A 71 -15.34 11.21 4.41
CA ILE A 71 -15.53 10.45 3.17
C ILE A 71 -16.68 9.43 3.29
N ILE A 72 -16.86 8.83 4.47
CA ILE A 72 -17.94 7.85 4.67
C ILE A 72 -19.31 8.53 4.77
N ASP A 73 -19.39 9.66 5.47
CA ASP A 73 -20.67 10.24 5.93
C ASP A 73 -21.20 11.34 5.02
N GLN A 74 -20.35 11.98 4.18
CA GLN A 74 -20.74 13.07 3.31
C GLN A 74 -20.92 12.63 1.85
N ASP A 75 -21.69 13.40 1.09
CA ASP A 75 -21.79 13.26 -0.36
C ASP A 75 -20.59 13.93 -1.04
N HIS A 76 -19.99 13.26 -2.01
CA HIS A 76 -18.85 13.74 -2.79
C HIS A 76 -18.71 12.95 -4.09
N GLU A 77 -17.87 13.44 -5.02
CA GLU A 77 -17.64 12.82 -6.33
C GLU A 77 -16.30 12.04 -6.39
N TYR A 78 -15.55 11.94 -5.30
CA TYR A 78 -14.28 11.22 -5.28
C TYR A 78 -14.46 9.73 -5.60
N GLN A 79 -13.59 9.21 -6.47
CA GLN A 79 -13.61 7.81 -6.92
C GLN A 79 -12.41 7.01 -6.40
N THR A 80 -11.38 7.67 -5.89
CA THR A 80 -10.19 7.03 -5.36
C THR A 80 -9.77 7.67 -4.04
N PHE A 81 -9.69 6.87 -2.98
CA PHE A 81 -9.11 7.28 -1.71
C PHE A 81 -7.65 6.85 -1.66
N VAL A 82 -6.75 7.80 -1.44
CA VAL A 82 -5.31 7.60 -1.37
C VAL A 82 -4.80 7.89 0.04
N LEU A 83 -4.07 6.95 0.66
CA LEU A 83 -3.28 7.21 1.87
C LEU A 83 -1.80 7.37 1.49
N ASP A 84 -1.18 8.48 1.88
CA ASP A 84 0.25 8.78 1.66
C ASP A 84 0.92 9.23 2.97
N THR A 85 1.58 8.32 3.76
CA THR A 85 1.92 6.90 3.56
C THR A 85 1.61 6.04 4.79
N LEU A 86 1.59 4.70 4.60
CA LEU A 86 1.32 3.71 5.66
C LEU A 86 2.35 3.73 6.80
N ASP A 87 3.62 3.91 6.50
CA ASP A 87 4.69 3.91 7.49
C ASP A 87 4.66 5.16 8.40
N TRP A 88 4.14 6.27 7.92
CA TRP A 88 3.85 7.43 8.74
C TRP A 88 2.55 7.26 9.53
N LEU A 89 1.52 6.63 8.95
CA LEU A 89 0.33 6.22 9.70
C LEU A 89 0.70 5.31 10.88
N GLU A 90 1.65 4.38 10.70
CA GLU A 90 2.11 3.50 11.79
C GLU A 90 2.66 4.29 12.97
N LYS A 91 3.40 5.39 12.71
CA LYS A 91 3.87 6.28 13.79
C LYS A 91 2.71 6.92 14.56
N LEU A 92 1.67 7.39 13.86
CA LEU A 92 0.47 7.94 14.51
C LEU A 92 -0.27 6.89 15.33
N ILE A 93 -0.33 5.65 14.83
CA ILE A 93 -0.91 4.53 15.58
C ILE A 93 -0.12 4.27 16.87
N PHE A 94 1.21 4.20 16.81
CA PHE A 94 2.01 4.00 18.02
C PHE A 94 1.92 5.17 18.99
N ALA A 95 1.87 6.42 18.52
CA ALA A 95 1.63 7.58 19.36
C ALA A 95 0.28 7.48 20.08
N LYS A 96 -0.78 7.06 19.39
CA LYS A 96 -2.10 6.81 19.98
C LYS A 96 -2.07 5.69 21.01
N VAL A 97 -1.35 4.60 20.74
CA VAL A 97 -1.17 3.50 21.70
C VAL A 97 -0.50 4.00 22.98
N CYS A 98 0.56 4.81 22.89
CA CYS A 98 1.21 5.39 24.05
C CYS A 98 0.25 6.29 24.85
N LEU A 99 -0.48 7.16 24.15
CA LEU A 99 -1.47 8.03 24.78
C LEU A 99 -2.56 7.23 25.50
N ASP A 100 -3.11 6.20 24.87
CA ASP A 100 -4.19 5.35 25.44
C ASP A 100 -3.70 4.53 26.66
N GLN A 101 -2.39 4.25 26.73
CA GLN A 101 -1.77 3.52 27.84
C GLN A 101 -1.19 4.45 28.93
N GLY A 102 -1.19 5.78 28.70
CA GLY A 102 -0.65 6.77 29.64
C GLY A 102 0.87 6.68 29.81
N VAL A 103 1.61 6.35 28.74
CA VAL A 103 3.07 6.19 28.70
C VAL A 103 3.69 7.10 27.64
N GLU A 104 4.98 7.39 27.78
CA GLU A 104 5.72 8.23 26.83
C GLU A 104 6.26 7.42 25.64
N SER A 105 6.54 6.13 25.83
CA SER A 105 7.11 5.27 24.79
C SER A 105 6.52 3.87 24.77
N THR A 106 6.59 3.21 23.61
CA THR A 106 6.13 1.82 23.46
C THR A 106 6.95 0.82 24.29
N GLU A 107 8.16 1.17 24.67
CA GLU A 107 9.06 0.34 25.47
C GLU A 107 8.52 0.14 26.88
N GLU A 108 7.81 1.15 27.44
CA GLU A 108 7.20 1.10 28.77
C GLU A 108 5.99 0.15 28.84
N ILE A 109 5.34 -0.15 27.72
CA ILE A 109 4.16 -1.05 27.66
C ILE A 109 4.55 -2.52 27.90
N GLY A 110 5.84 -2.83 27.83
CA GLY A 110 6.39 -4.18 27.96
C GLY A 110 6.34 -4.98 26.65
N TRP A 111 7.15 -6.02 26.62
CA TRP A 111 7.49 -6.79 25.42
C TRP A 111 6.28 -7.24 24.61
N GLY A 112 6.20 -6.75 23.36
CA GLY A 112 5.21 -7.18 22.35
C GLY A 112 3.77 -6.68 22.55
N LYS A 113 3.39 -6.16 23.70
CA LYS A 113 2.01 -5.71 23.98
C LYS A 113 1.64 -4.47 23.15
N ALA A 114 2.58 -3.52 22.97
CA ALA A 114 2.35 -2.33 22.15
C ALA A 114 1.92 -2.69 20.73
N TYR A 115 2.53 -3.71 20.14
CA TYR A 115 2.16 -4.19 18.80
C TYR A 115 0.75 -4.77 18.74
N ASN A 116 0.33 -5.50 19.80
CA ASN A 116 -1.04 -6.03 19.88
C ASN A 116 -2.08 -4.92 20.01
N PHE A 117 -1.78 -3.84 20.74
CA PHE A 117 -2.63 -2.64 20.77
C PHE A 117 -2.66 -1.94 19.41
N ALA A 118 -1.52 -1.78 18.75
CA ALA A 118 -1.44 -1.21 17.40
C ALA A 118 -2.28 -2.01 16.38
N LEU A 119 -2.29 -3.35 16.45
CA LEU A 119 -3.09 -4.18 15.55
C LEU A 119 -4.60 -3.94 15.68
N LYS A 120 -5.10 -3.52 16.84
CA LYS A 120 -6.50 -3.11 16.99
C LYS A 120 -6.81 -1.85 16.18
N HIS A 121 -5.90 -0.87 16.19
CA HIS A 121 -6.05 0.34 15.38
C HIS A 121 -5.92 0.04 13.88
N TRP A 122 -4.99 -0.84 13.48
CA TRP A 122 -4.89 -1.33 12.11
C TRP A 122 -6.18 -2.02 11.64
N GLY A 123 -6.76 -2.89 12.47
CA GLY A 123 -8.04 -3.53 12.16
C GLY A 123 -9.18 -2.52 11.99
N LYS A 124 -9.26 -1.50 12.86
CA LYS A 124 -10.23 -0.41 12.73
C LYS A 124 -10.01 0.40 11.45
N PHE A 125 -8.74 0.68 11.09
CA PHE A 125 -8.39 1.40 9.87
C PHE A 125 -8.84 0.63 8.62
N LEU A 126 -8.52 -0.65 8.51
CA LEU A 126 -8.94 -1.49 7.39
C LEU A 126 -10.47 -1.62 7.29
N ALA A 127 -11.17 -1.75 8.42
CA ALA A 127 -12.64 -1.75 8.44
C ALA A 127 -13.23 -0.42 7.97
N GLY A 128 -12.58 0.71 8.27
CA GLY A 128 -12.96 2.02 7.75
C GLY A 128 -12.76 2.11 6.22
N LEU A 129 -11.63 1.59 5.71
CA LEU A 129 -11.38 1.52 4.27
C LEU A 129 -12.38 0.62 3.54
N ASP A 130 -12.81 -0.49 4.16
CA ASP A 130 -13.85 -1.34 3.58
C ASP A 130 -15.19 -0.61 3.44
N LYS A 131 -15.56 0.25 4.42
CA LYS A 131 -16.74 1.13 4.32
C LYS A 131 -16.62 2.15 3.19
N ILE A 132 -15.44 2.77 3.01
CA ILE A 132 -15.16 3.67 1.88
C ILE A 132 -15.31 2.91 0.55
N ARG A 133 -14.77 1.70 0.47
CA ARG A 133 -14.89 0.83 -0.70
C ARG A 133 -16.34 0.44 -1.02
N GLU A 134 -17.19 0.23 0.00
CA GLU A 134 -18.62 -0.06 -0.16
C GLU A 134 -19.39 1.10 -0.83
N LYS A 135 -18.88 2.33 -0.76
CA LYS A 135 -19.39 3.49 -1.50
C LYS A 135 -18.95 3.51 -2.98
N GLY A 136 -18.23 2.51 -3.46
CA GLY A 136 -17.77 2.44 -4.84
C GLY A 136 -16.39 3.09 -5.08
N ILE A 137 -15.65 3.42 -4.02
CA ILE A 137 -14.38 4.15 -4.07
C ILE A 137 -13.21 3.15 -4.07
N ALA A 138 -12.28 3.30 -5.01
CA ALA A 138 -11.04 2.53 -5.04
C ALA A 138 -10.10 2.95 -3.90
N ILE A 139 -9.32 2.01 -3.37
CA ILE A 139 -8.38 2.29 -2.27
C ILE A 139 -6.95 2.13 -2.79
N VAL A 140 -6.13 3.16 -2.59
CA VAL A 140 -4.70 3.16 -2.90
C VAL A 140 -3.92 3.52 -1.64
N LEU A 141 -3.10 2.60 -1.15
CA LEU A 141 -2.26 2.80 0.02
C LEU A 141 -0.80 2.86 -0.43
N LEU A 142 -0.15 3.98 -0.19
CA LEU A 142 1.27 4.17 -0.50
C LEU A 142 2.12 3.86 0.73
N ALA A 143 3.30 3.28 0.51
CA ALA A 143 4.24 2.97 1.57
C ALA A 143 5.69 3.12 1.08
N HIS A 144 6.59 3.43 2.00
CA HIS A 144 8.01 3.22 1.76
C HIS A 144 8.36 1.74 1.91
N ASN A 145 9.47 1.37 1.33
CA ASN A 145 10.07 0.06 1.53
C ASN A 145 11.27 0.14 2.45
N GLU A 146 11.66 -1.01 2.95
CA GLU A 146 12.93 -1.24 3.63
C GLU A 146 13.53 -2.55 3.14
N ILE A 147 14.83 -2.69 3.33
CA ILE A 147 15.55 -3.93 3.03
C ILE A 147 15.68 -4.69 4.35
N ARG A 148 15.20 -5.93 4.37
CA ARG A 148 15.33 -6.85 5.51
C ARG A 148 15.89 -8.18 5.06
N PRO A 149 16.76 -8.82 5.90
CA PRO A 149 17.15 -10.21 5.69
C PRO A 149 15.93 -11.13 5.70
N PHE A 150 15.88 -12.03 4.74
CA PHE A 150 14.90 -13.10 4.66
C PHE A 150 15.60 -14.45 4.71
N ASN A 151 15.16 -15.30 5.66
CA ASN A 151 15.73 -16.61 5.92
C ASN A 151 14.70 -17.69 5.53
N PRO A 152 14.61 -18.08 4.25
CA PRO A 152 13.72 -19.16 3.85
C PRO A 152 14.29 -20.50 4.30
N PRO A 153 13.42 -21.51 4.62
CA PRO A 153 13.87 -22.81 5.08
C PRO A 153 14.54 -23.67 3.99
N ASP A 154 14.36 -23.30 2.74
CA ASP A 154 14.79 -24.03 1.53
C ASP A 154 15.94 -23.39 0.76
N ASN A 155 16.45 -22.26 1.23
CA ASN A 155 17.54 -21.55 0.56
C ASN A 155 18.41 -20.75 1.54
N ASN A 156 19.54 -20.21 1.06
CA ASN A 156 20.39 -19.29 1.82
C ASN A 156 19.64 -17.99 2.11
N SER A 157 20.01 -17.33 3.21
CA SER A 157 19.53 -16.00 3.57
C SER A 157 19.86 -14.97 2.49
N TYR A 158 18.93 -14.09 2.17
CA TYR A 158 19.12 -12.98 1.25
C TYR A 158 18.32 -11.75 1.69
N ASP A 159 18.76 -10.59 1.21
CA ASP A 159 18.08 -9.32 1.44
C ASP A 159 16.88 -9.14 0.53
N ARG A 160 15.81 -8.55 1.07
CA ARG A 160 14.54 -8.40 0.36
C ARG A 160 13.89 -7.06 0.64
N TYR A 161 13.39 -6.41 -0.41
CA TYR A 161 12.52 -5.24 -0.29
C TYR A 161 11.14 -5.66 0.25
N GLN A 162 10.71 -5.02 1.32
CA GLN A 162 9.43 -5.24 1.99
C GLN A 162 8.80 -3.89 2.34
N ILE A 163 7.50 -3.88 2.62
CA ILE A 163 6.82 -2.69 3.12
C ILE A 163 7.46 -2.31 4.48
N LYS A 164 7.76 -1.03 4.64
CA LYS A 164 8.35 -0.48 5.87
C LYS A 164 7.29 -0.33 6.96
N LEU A 165 6.89 -1.46 7.52
CA LEU A 165 5.92 -1.57 8.62
C LEU A 165 6.37 -2.64 9.59
N HIS A 166 5.81 -2.62 10.79
CA HIS A 166 5.95 -3.75 11.69
C HIS A 166 5.38 -5.02 11.03
N ARG A 167 6.07 -6.15 11.19
CA ARG A 167 5.78 -7.41 10.48
C ARG A 167 4.30 -7.84 10.50
N HIS A 168 3.62 -7.69 11.64
CA HIS A 168 2.22 -8.09 11.78
C HIS A 168 1.26 -7.12 11.07
N ALA A 169 1.56 -5.82 11.08
CA ALA A 169 0.81 -4.82 10.32
C ALA A 169 0.99 -5.04 8.81
N ALA A 170 2.23 -5.26 8.35
CA ALA A 170 2.52 -5.57 6.95
C ALA A 170 1.74 -6.80 6.49
N THR A 171 1.76 -7.90 7.26
CA THR A 171 1.01 -9.12 6.94
C THR A 171 -0.50 -8.86 6.83
N MET A 172 -1.08 -8.15 7.81
CA MET A 172 -2.52 -7.82 7.82
C MET A 172 -2.91 -7.00 6.58
N ILE A 173 -2.13 -6.00 6.21
CA ILE A 173 -2.37 -5.17 5.03
C ILE A 173 -2.21 -5.96 3.74
N GLU A 174 -1.14 -6.77 3.64
CA GLU A 174 -0.89 -7.62 2.47
C GLU A 174 -2.02 -8.65 2.26
N GLU A 175 -2.55 -9.26 3.32
CA GLU A 175 -3.67 -10.19 3.23
C GLU A 175 -4.96 -9.50 2.80
N TRP A 176 -5.23 -8.31 3.33
CA TRP A 176 -6.41 -7.51 3.04
C TRP A 176 -6.41 -6.96 1.61
N ALA A 177 -5.27 -6.50 1.09
CA ALA A 177 -5.16 -5.89 -0.23
C ALA A 177 -5.46 -6.89 -1.37
N ASP A 178 -6.01 -6.42 -2.48
CA ASP A 178 -6.22 -7.20 -3.70
C ASP A 178 -4.93 -7.26 -4.54
N ALA A 179 -4.14 -6.18 -4.54
CA ALA A 179 -2.81 -6.12 -5.12
C ALA A 179 -1.82 -5.42 -4.19
N VAL A 180 -0.62 -5.97 -4.08
CA VAL A 180 0.56 -5.36 -3.44
C VAL A 180 1.63 -5.26 -4.51
N LEU A 181 1.98 -4.05 -4.89
CA LEU A 181 2.85 -3.76 -6.02
C LEU A 181 4.15 -3.11 -5.53
N PHE A 182 5.26 -3.56 -6.08
CA PHE A 182 6.57 -2.98 -5.78
C PHE A 182 6.98 -2.01 -6.88
N ALA A 183 7.09 -0.72 -6.52
CA ALA A 183 7.53 0.35 -7.41
C ALA A 183 9.05 0.53 -7.32
N ASN A 184 9.73 0.47 -8.45
CA ASN A 184 11.18 0.64 -8.53
C ASN A 184 11.61 1.24 -9.87
N PHE A 185 12.87 1.66 -9.94
CA PHE A 185 13.52 1.95 -11.22
C PHE A 185 13.94 0.63 -11.89
N LYS A 186 13.76 0.57 -13.19
CA LYS A 186 14.22 -0.57 -13.98
C LYS A 186 15.73 -0.62 -14.01
N THR A 187 16.29 -1.71 -13.51
CA THR A 187 17.73 -1.92 -13.44
C THR A 187 18.14 -3.11 -14.29
N PHE A 188 19.23 -2.93 -15.04
CA PHE A 188 19.87 -4.00 -15.82
C PHE A 188 21.22 -4.30 -15.17
N VAL A 189 21.57 -5.58 -15.14
CA VAL A 189 22.92 -5.98 -14.72
C VAL A 189 23.74 -6.15 -16.00
N SER A 190 24.62 -5.19 -16.29
CA SER A 190 25.65 -5.38 -17.31
C SER A 190 26.87 -6.05 -16.67
N LYS A 191 27.44 -7.05 -17.33
CA LYS A 191 28.74 -7.61 -16.91
C LYS A 191 29.83 -6.76 -17.54
N ASP A 192 30.78 -6.31 -16.75
CA ASP A 192 32.00 -5.68 -17.25
C ASP A 192 32.99 -6.75 -17.76
N ASP A 193 34.10 -6.30 -18.38
CA ASP A 193 35.16 -7.17 -18.89
C ASP A 193 35.82 -8.04 -17.80
N THR A 194 35.56 -7.72 -16.51
CA THR A 194 36.05 -8.49 -15.34
C THR A 194 35.00 -9.45 -14.79
N ASN A 195 33.87 -9.63 -15.49
CA ASN A 195 32.72 -10.45 -15.10
C ASN A 195 32.02 -10.01 -13.80
N LYS A 196 32.29 -8.77 -13.34
CA LYS A 196 31.58 -8.14 -12.22
C LYS A 196 30.31 -7.49 -12.72
N GLY A 197 29.18 -7.86 -12.13
CA GLY A 197 27.88 -7.25 -12.46
C GLY A 197 27.85 -5.79 -12.01
N LYS A 198 27.61 -4.85 -12.94
CA LYS A 198 27.35 -3.45 -12.65
C LYS A 198 25.87 -3.17 -12.90
N ALA A 199 25.16 -2.68 -11.89
CA ALA A 199 23.79 -2.24 -12.05
C ALA A 199 23.75 -0.94 -12.89
N VAL A 200 22.99 -0.96 -14.00
CA VAL A 200 22.75 0.20 -14.84
C VAL A 200 21.25 0.46 -14.84
N GLY A 201 20.84 1.67 -14.47
CA GLY A 201 19.43 2.07 -14.48
C GLY A 201 19.09 2.79 -15.77
N SER A 202 17.95 2.46 -16.40
CA SER A 202 17.41 3.20 -17.55
C SER A 202 16.71 4.51 -17.15
N GLY A 203 16.43 4.70 -15.86
CA GLY A 203 15.56 5.79 -15.37
C GLY A 203 14.06 5.49 -15.52
N GLU A 204 13.68 4.42 -16.23
CA GLU A 204 12.29 3.95 -16.29
C GLU A 204 11.79 3.51 -14.92
N ARG A 205 10.54 3.83 -14.62
CA ARG A 205 9.84 3.48 -13.39
C ARG A 205 8.82 2.38 -13.69
N VAL A 206 8.86 1.33 -12.89
CA VAL A 206 8.02 0.15 -13.10
C VAL A 206 7.32 -0.28 -11.82
N LEU A 207 6.18 -0.96 -11.98
CA LEU A 207 5.47 -1.70 -10.95
C LEU A 207 5.67 -3.19 -11.19
N HIS A 208 6.14 -3.88 -10.17
CA HIS A 208 6.21 -5.34 -10.15
C HIS A 208 5.01 -5.90 -9.40
N SER A 209 4.28 -6.80 -10.03
CA SER A 209 3.06 -7.43 -9.50
C SER A 209 3.29 -8.84 -8.95
N ALA A 210 4.38 -9.48 -9.38
CA ALA A 210 4.75 -10.84 -8.98
C ALA A 210 5.83 -10.84 -7.91
N ASN A 211 5.70 -11.77 -6.97
CA ASN A 211 6.68 -11.99 -5.92
C ASN A 211 8.01 -12.53 -6.51
N LYS A 212 9.12 -11.93 -6.13
CA LYS A 212 10.48 -12.36 -6.49
C LYS A 212 11.34 -12.47 -5.23
N PRO A 213 12.47 -13.17 -5.25
CA PRO A 213 13.38 -13.19 -4.09
C PRO A 213 13.76 -11.78 -3.61
N ALA A 214 14.03 -10.85 -4.53
CA ALA A 214 14.47 -9.50 -4.20
C ALA A 214 13.36 -8.58 -3.66
N TRP A 215 12.09 -8.84 -3.93
CA TRP A 215 10.97 -8.01 -3.45
C TRP A 215 9.70 -8.80 -3.22
N ARG A 216 8.86 -8.23 -2.38
CA ARG A 216 7.53 -8.74 -2.08
C ARG A 216 6.48 -8.04 -2.94
N ALA A 217 5.69 -8.83 -3.67
CA ALA A 217 4.55 -8.36 -4.42
C ALA A 217 3.50 -9.48 -4.53
N LYS A 218 2.24 -9.14 -4.77
CA LYS A 218 1.17 -10.08 -5.07
C LYS A 218 0.08 -9.41 -5.88
N SER A 219 -0.68 -10.17 -6.63
CA SER A 219 -1.90 -9.70 -7.27
C SER A 219 -2.96 -10.82 -7.27
N ARG A 220 -4.22 -10.43 -7.03
CA ARG A 220 -5.41 -11.27 -7.29
C ARG A 220 -5.91 -11.11 -8.72
N TYR A 221 -5.38 -10.12 -9.44
CA TYR A 221 -5.69 -9.84 -10.83
C TYR A 221 -4.65 -10.48 -11.75
N SER A 222 -5.05 -10.85 -12.95
CA SER A 222 -4.16 -11.37 -13.99
C SER A 222 -3.44 -10.20 -14.69
N ILE A 223 -2.51 -9.56 -13.98
CA ILE A 223 -1.69 -8.46 -14.52
C ILE A 223 -0.28 -8.96 -14.86
N PRO A 224 0.40 -8.37 -15.87
CA PRO A 224 1.78 -8.71 -16.22
C PRO A 224 2.71 -8.55 -14.99
N GLU A 225 3.80 -9.33 -14.95
CA GLU A 225 4.77 -9.28 -13.82
C GLU A 225 5.40 -7.90 -13.65
N GLU A 226 5.55 -7.15 -14.74
CA GLU A 226 6.08 -5.79 -14.77
C GLU A 226 5.23 -4.92 -15.69
N ILE A 227 4.84 -3.74 -15.22
CA ILE A 227 4.14 -2.72 -15.99
C ILE A 227 4.75 -1.34 -15.70
N PRO A 228 4.57 -0.32 -16.56
CA PRO A 228 4.97 1.06 -16.27
C PRO A 228 4.35 1.56 -14.95
N LEU A 229 5.05 2.46 -14.24
CA LEU A 229 4.52 3.14 -13.05
C LEU A 229 3.54 4.24 -13.48
N GLU A 230 2.43 3.81 -14.06
CA GLU A 230 1.35 4.67 -14.56
C GLU A 230 0.01 4.10 -14.10
N PHE A 231 -0.84 4.96 -13.49
CA PHE A 231 -2.12 4.50 -12.93
C PHE A 231 -3.06 3.95 -14.02
N GLY A 232 -3.11 4.60 -15.18
CA GLY A 232 -3.92 4.16 -16.31
C GLY A 232 -3.51 2.76 -16.82
N GLU A 233 -2.21 2.47 -16.91
CA GLU A 233 -1.71 1.15 -17.35
C GLU A 233 -2.06 0.06 -16.33
N LEU A 234 -1.95 0.36 -15.02
CA LEU A 234 -2.39 -0.57 -13.98
C LEU A 234 -3.89 -0.87 -14.10
N MET A 235 -4.73 0.13 -14.31
CA MET A 235 -6.19 -0.07 -14.41
C MET A 235 -6.60 -0.83 -15.68
N LYS A 236 -5.92 -0.60 -16.80
CA LYS A 236 -6.09 -1.42 -18.03
C LYS A 236 -5.74 -2.89 -17.75
N ALA A 237 -4.61 -3.12 -17.07
CA ALA A 237 -4.17 -4.47 -16.73
C ALA A 237 -5.16 -5.17 -15.78
N ILE A 238 -5.69 -4.47 -14.75
CA ILE A 238 -6.69 -5.01 -13.82
C ILE A 238 -7.99 -5.39 -14.55
N LYS A 239 -8.40 -4.60 -15.55
CA LYS A 239 -9.60 -4.87 -16.37
C LYS A 239 -9.37 -5.95 -17.45
N GLY A 240 -8.14 -6.40 -17.65
CA GLY A 240 -7.79 -7.34 -18.72
C GLY A 240 -7.73 -6.72 -20.12
N GLU A 241 -7.59 -5.38 -20.18
CA GLU A 241 -7.51 -4.60 -21.44
C GLU A 241 -6.05 -4.45 -21.96
N THR A 242 -5.11 -5.22 -21.42
CA THR A 242 -3.72 -5.21 -21.90
C THR A 242 -3.65 -5.86 -23.27
N ASN A 243 -3.23 -5.10 -24.28
CA ASN A 243 -2.89 -5.64 -25.60
C ASN A 243 -1.77 -6.67 -25.44
N ASN A 244 -2.10 -7.96 -25.65
CA ASN A 244 -1.10 -8.97 -25.96
C ASN A 244 -0.54 -8.61 -27.37
N GLY A 245 0.50 -7.79 -27.40
CA GLY A 245 1.30 -7.54 -28.60
C GLY A 245 2.44 -8.54 -28.70
#